data_06e58b90cb04e034f3cfeddb557cb1b9
#
_entry.id   06e58b90cb04e034f3cfeddb557cb1b9
#
_cell.length_a   1.000
_cell.length_b   1.000
_cell.length_c   1.000
_cell.angle_alpha   90.00
_cell.angle_beta   90.00
_cell.angle_gamma   90.00
#
_symmetry.space_group_name_H-M   'P 1'
#
loop_
_entity.id
_entity.type
_entity.pdbx_description
1 polymer ?
#
loop_
_entity_poly.entity_id
_entity_poly.type
_entity_poly.pdbx_seq_one_letter_code
_entity_poly.pdbx_strand_id
1 'polypeptide(L)'
;LHWSERRATRAAQKTPTNWEDLCERAFIRMAYRIKEEDVPSPLYINSDQTQVVYAQGAALTWSKTGSKQVSTVGNDEKRAFTIVVSISCDGTVLPFQTIHQGYTKKSCPTLTSQSYDQCIKANFRFEYSKTQTYWSTQETMRTLVDEIIAPYFETKKQELGLPPTQKSLWQIDLWSVHRSDEFRTWLKKTHPTIMIDYVPGGCTGL
;
A
#
# COMPACT_ATOMS: atom_id res chain seq x y z
N LEU A 1 -15.72 -4.57 -42.47
CA LEU A 1 -15.38 -5.28 -41.25
C LEU A 1 -16.00 -4.51 -40.07
N HIS A 2 -16.97 -5.14 -39.34
CA HIS A 2 -17.64 -4.53 -38.18
C HIS A 2 -16.83 -4.75 -36.90
N TRP A 3 -15.58 -4.29 -36.86
CA TRP A 3 -14.68 -4.37 -35.72
C TRP A 3 -14.30 -2.96 -35.24
N SER A 4 -14.24 -2.77 -33.93
CA SER A 4 -13.79 -1.54 -33.31
C SER A 4 -12.81 -1.81 -32.17
N GLU A 5 -11.93 -0.89 -31.95
CA GLU A 5 -10.98 -0.91 -30.84
C GLU A 5 -11.73 -0.67 -29.52
N ARG A 6 -11.55 -1.53 -28.52
CA ARG A 6 -12.25 -1.49 -27.24
C ARG A 6 -11.29 -1.76 -26.09
N ARG A 7 -11.52 -1.08 -24.97
CA ARG A 7 -10.83 -1.41 -23.70
C ARG A 7 -11.51 -2.60 -23.04
N ALA A 8 -10.72 -3.48 -22.40
CA ALA A 8 -11.26 -4.53 -21.55
C ALA A 8 -12.12 -3.93 -20.43
N THR A 9 -13.31 -4.45 -20.20
CA THR A 9 -14.16 -4.05 -19.09
C THR A 9 -13.69 -4.74 -17.82
N ARG A 10 -13.41 -3.97 -16.76
CA ARG A 10 -13.19 -4.50 -15.42
C ARG A 10 -14.53 -4.64 -14.71
N ALA A 11 -14.66 -5.65 -13.83
CA ALA A 11 -15.79 -5.73 -12.93
C ALA A 11 -15.84 -4.46 -12.07
N ALA A 12 -17.03 -3.83 -11.96
CA ALA A 12 -17.20 -2.69 -11.09
C ALA A 12 -16.93 -3.10 -9.63
N GLN A 13 -16.12 -2.30 -8.94
CA GLN A 13 -15.91 -2.49 -7.50
C GLN A 13 -17.26 -2.25 -6.81
N LYS A 14 -17.73 -3.23 -6.03
CA LYS A 14 -19.00 -3.09 -5.31
C LYS A 14 -18.77 -2.20 -4.08
N THR A 15 -19.17 -0.95 -4.20
CA THR A 15 -19.27 -0.06 -3.04
C THR A 15 -20.36 -0.55 -2.09
N PRO A 16 -20.12 -0.64 -0.78
CA PRO A 16 -21.16 -0.99 0.20
C PRO A 16 -22.35 -0.05 0.11
N THR A 17 -23.57 -0.56 0.29
CA THR A 17 -24.78 0.27 0.24
C THR A 17 -24.84 1.35 1.31
N ASN A 18 -24.15 1.14 2.44
CA ASN A 18 -24.04 2.05 3.57
C ASN A 18 -22.67 2.76 3.62
N TRP A 19 -22.05 3.01 2.46
CA TRP A 19 -20.70 3.56 2.39
C TRP A 19 -20.59 4.96 3.04
N GLU A 20 -21.62 5.80 2.95
CA GLU A 20 -21.65 7.13 3.55
C GLU A 20 -21.48 7.05 5.08
N ASP A 21 -22.30 6.22 5.75
CA ASP A 21 -22.21 5.98 7.20
C ASP A 21 -20.84 5.38 7.60
N LEU A 22 -20.30 4.45 6.80
CA LEU A 22 -18.98 3.88 7.05
C LEU A 22 -17.87 4.93 6.94
N CYS A 23 -17.90 5.77 5.93
CA CYS A 23 -16.94 6.84 5.73
C CYS A 23 -17.05 7.91 6.82
N GLU A 24 -18.26 8.34 7.16
CA GLU A 24 -18.48 9.31 8.23
C GLU A 24 -17.93 8.82 9.58
N ARG A 25 -18.26 7.59 9.96
CA ARG A 25 -17.72 6.98 11.21
C ARG A 25 -16.20 6.86 11.19
N ALA A 26 -15.61 6.50 10.06
CA ALA A 26 -14.16 6.42 9.93
C ALA A 26 -13.52 7.81 10.06
N PHE A 27 -14.10 8.82 9.42
CA PHE A 27 -13.64 10.20 9.51
C PHE A 27 -13.73 10.74 10.93
N ILE A 28 -14.86 10.57 11.62
CA ILE A 28 -15.06 11.02 12.99
C ILE A 28 -14.05 10.31 13.92
N ARG A 29 -13.85 9.00 13.77
CA ARG A 29 -12.87 8.24 14.56
C ARG A 29 -11.45 8.78 14.36
N MET A 30 -11.05 9.03 13.11
CA MET A 30 -9.75 9.59 12.76
C MET A 30 -9.56 10.98 13.35
N ALA A 31 -10.52 11.88 13.15
CA ALA A 31 -10.49 13.24 13.67
C ALA A 31 -10.42 13.27 15.22
N TYR A 32 -11.19 12.39 15.87
CA TYR A 32 -11.15 12.22 17.33
C TYR A 32 -9.74 11.81 17.81
N ARG A 33 -9.14 10.79 17.17
CA ARG A 33 -7.79 10.33 17.54
C ARG A 33 -6.72 11.40 17.35
N ILE A 34 -6.77 12.12 16.23
CA ILE A 34 -5.85 13.24 15.98
C ILE A 34 -5.97 14.29 17.08
N LYS A 35 -7.19 14.64 17.45
CA LYS A 35 -7.45 15.64 18.49
C LYS A 35 -7.04 15.18 19.90
N GLU A 36 -7.43 13.97 20.30
CA GLU A 36 -7.17 13.45 21.66
C GLU A 36 -5.68 13.22 21.93
N GLU A 37 -4.91 12.85 20.91
CA GLU A 37 -3.49 12.53 21.04
C GLU A 37 -2.58 13.65 20.48
N ASP A 38 -3.15 14.79 20.14
CA ASP A 38 -2.45 15.96 19.58
C ASP A 38 -1.49 15.57 18.44
N VAL A 39 -1.96 14.72 17.49
CA VAL A 39 -1.12 14.21 16.41
C VAL A 39 -0.85 15.30 15.38
N PRO A 40 0.38 15.81 15.25
CA PRO A 40 0.71 16.80 14.22
C PRO A 40 0.76 16.15 12.82
N SER A 41 0.57 16.96 11.78
CA SER A 41 0.52 16.49 10.38
C SER A 41 1.72 15.63 9.95
N PRO A 42 2.99 15.89 10.34
CA PRO A 42 4.09 15.00 10.00
C PRO A 42 4.01 13.62 10.65
N LEU A 43 3.26 13.46 11.75
CA LEU A 43 3.06 12.18 12.44
C LEU A 43 1.77 11.46 12.04
N TYR A 44 1.16 11.88 10.93
CA TYR A 44 0.06 11.17 10.30
C TYR A 44 0.48 10.68 8.92
N ILE A 45 0.55 9.37 8.72
CA ILE A 45 0.92 8.71 7.47
C ILE A 45 -0.27 7.94 6.91
N ASN A 46 -0.47 8.04 5.60
CA ASN A 46 -1.29 7.11 4.81
C ASN A 46 -0.38 6.18 4.02
N SER A 47 -0.67 4.88 4.01
CA SER A 47 0.02 3.89 3.20
C SER A 47 -0.96 3.09 2.38
N ASP A 48 -0.60 2.85 1.11
CA ASP A 48 -1.35 2.00 0.20
C ASP A 48 -0.42 1.11 -0.61
N GLN A 49 -0.98 0.01 -1.11
CA GLN A 49 -0.26 -0.99 -1.90
C GLN A 49 -0.77 -0.99 -3.33
N THR A 50 0.13 -0.87 -4.28
CA THR A 50 -0.21 -0.97 -5.69
C THR A 50 0.61 -2.05 -6.39
N GLN A 51 0.00 -2.70 -7.36
CA GLN A 51 0.65 -3.67 -8.23
C GLN A 51 1.36 -2.94 -9.38
N VAL A 52 2.62 -3.30 -9.60
CA VAL A 52 3.38 -2.88 -10.79
C VAL A 52 3.67 -4.11 -11.64
N VAL A 53 3.16 -4.12 -12.87
CA VAL A 53 3.42 -5.18 -13.86
C VAL A 53 4.70 -4.88 -14.63
N TYR A 54 5.51 -5.90 -14.92
CA TYR A 54 6.80 -5.73 -15.63
C TYR A 54 6.63 -5.27 -17.09
N ALA A 55 5.55 -5.70 -17.73
CA ALA A 55 5.21 -5.22 -19.05
C ALA A 55 3.70 -5.00 -19.13
N GLN A 56 3.30 -3.80 -19.54
CA GLN A 56 1.89 -3.55 -19.83
C GLN A 56 1.58 -4.12 -21.20
N GLY A 57 0.69 -5.12 -21.26
CA GLY A 57 0.09 -5.56 -22.51
C GLY A 57 -0.69 -4.41 -23.16
N ALA A 58 -0.95 -4.51 -24.47
CA ALA A 58 -1.79 -3.55 -25.17
C ALA A 58 -3.16 -3.47 -24.50
N ALA A 59 -3.54 -2.27 -24.03
CA ALA A 59 -4.84 -2.04 -23.39
C ALA A 59 -6.03 -2.18 -24.37
N LEU A 60 -5.74 -2.30 -25.66
CA LEU A 60 -6.69 -2.32 -26.76
C LEU A 60 -6.56 -3.61 -27.56
N THR A 61 -7.68 -4.14 -28.00
CA THR A 61 -7.77 -5.30 -28.87
C THR A 61 -8.86 -5.10 -29.91
N TRP A 62 -8.78 -5.84 -31.01
CA TRP A 62 -9.79 -5.82 -32.04
C TRP A 62 -10.95 -6.75 -31.66
N SER A 63 -12.15 -6.21 -31.67
CA SER A 63 -13.37 -6.98 -31.42
C SER A 63 -14.48 -6.55 -32.38
N LYS A 64 -15.45 -7.43 -32.59
CA LYS A 64 -16.60 -7.14 -33.42
C LYS A 64 -17.35 -5.92 -32.86
N THR A 65 -17.73 -4.98 -33.73
CA THR A 65 -18.48 -3.78 -33.33
C THR A 65 -19.77 -4.17 -32.62
N GLY A 66 -20.02 -3.59 -31.44
CA GLY A 66 -21.18 -3.90 -30.61
C GLY A 66 -20.99 -5.03 -29.59
N SER A 67 -19.83 -5.68 -29.53
CA SER A 67 -19.54 -6.69 -28.49
C SER A 67 -19.68 -6.09 -27.09
N LYS A 68 -20.54 -6.68 -26.27
CA LYS A 68 -20.74 -6.28 -24.86
C LYS A 68 -19.61 -6.74 -23.96
N GLN A 69 -18.94 -7.84 -24.31
CA GLN A 69 -17.79 -8.40 -23.62
C GLN A 69 -16.68 -8.65 -24.61
N VAL A 70 -15.49 -8.18 -24.32
CA VAL A 70 -14.30 -8.36 -25.15
C VAL A 70 -13.33 -9.23 -24.37
N SER A 71 -13.21 -10.50 -24.76
CA SER A 71 -12.25 -11.44 -24.21
C SER A 71 -10.97 -11.36 -25.01
N THR A 72 -9.85 -11.15 -24.37
CA THR A 72 -8.52 -11.21 -25.00
C THR A 72 -7.87 -12.54 -24.69
N VAL A 73 -7.48 -13.25 -25.73
CA VAL A 73 -6.55 -14.39 -25.62
C VAL A 73 -5.17 -13.83 -25.91
N GLY A 74 -4.47 -13.44 -24.88
CA GLY A 74 -3.10 -12.94 -24.96
C GLY A 74 -2.28 -13.51 -23.81
N ASN A 75 -0.98 -13.68 -24.02
CA ASN A 75 -0.04 -13.91 -22.92
C ASN A 75 0.05 -12.59 -22.14
N ASP A 76 -0.91 -12.36 -21.24
CA ASP A 76 -0.79 -11.26 -20.30
C ASP A 76 0.49 -11.48 -19.49
N GLU A 77 1.36 -10.49 -19.47
CA GLU A 77 2.50 -10.51 -18.58
C GLU A 77 1.97 -10.58 -17.14
N LYS A 78 2.10 -11.76 -16.54
CA LYS A 78 1.60 -12.02 -15.19
C LYS A 78 2.62 -11.67 -14.12
N ARG A 79 3.88 -11.41 -14.53
CA ARG A 79 4.91 -11.04 -13.57
C ARG A 79 4.66 -9.61 -13.11
N ALA A 80 4.59 -9.48 -11.82
CA ALA A 80 4.36 -8.21 -11.15
C ALA A 80 5.08 -8.21 -9.80
N PHE A 81 5.21 -7.05 -9.21
CA PHE A 81 5.59 -6.88 -7.82
C PHE A 81 4.65 -5.88 -7.16
N THR A 82 4.58 -5.90 -5.85
CA THR A 82 3.87 -4.90 -5.07
C THR A 82 4.82 -3.77 -4.71
N ILE A 83 4.35 -2.54 -4.79
CA ILE A 83 5.00 -1.39 -4.17
C ILE A 83 4.10 -0.86 -3.07
N VAL A 84 4.68 -0.63 -1.90
CA VAL A 84 4.01 0.05 -0.78
C VAL A 84 4.49 1.49 -0.76
N VAL A 85 3.53 2.39 -0.93
CA VAL A 85 3.75 3.84 -0.93
C VAL A 85 3.21 4.40 0.38
N SER A 86 4.00 5.20 1.07
CA SER A 86 3.63 5.87 2.31
C SER A 86 3.88 7.37 2.19
N ILE A 87 2.88 8.16 2.53
CA ILE A 87 2.94 9.63 2.46
C ILE A 87 2.40 10.20 3.76
N SER A 88 3.13 11.16 4.34
CA SER A 88 2.65 11.88 5.51
C SER A 88 1.70 13.02 5.13
N CYS A 89 0.90 13.45 6.09
CA CYS A 89 -0.07 14.53 5.88
C CYS A 89 0.60 15.89 5.58
N ASP A 90 1.88 16.06 5.88
CA ASP A 90 2.68 17.25 5.50
C ASP A 90 3.24 17.17 4.06
N GLY A 91 2.96 16.08 3.33
CA GLY A 91 3.41 15.87 1.95
C GLY A 91 4.77 15.16 1.82
N THR A 92 5.40 14.73 2.91
CA THR A 92 6.64 13.97 2.85
C THR A 92 6.38 12.56 2.33
N VAL A 93 7.05 12.18 1.24
CA VAL A 93 7.03 10.82 0.69
C VAL A 93 8.10 9.99 1.40
N LEU A 94 7.70 8.88 2.01
CA LEU A 94 8.61 7.96 2.67
C LEU A 94 9.30 7.04 1.67
N PRO A 95 10.42 6.40 2.04
CA PRO A 95 11.03 5.36 1.22
C PRO A 95 10.03 4.27 0.82
N PHE A 96 10.11 3.78 -0.42
CA PHE A 96 9.22 2.74 -0.90
C PHE A 96 9.70 1.35 -0.47
N GLN A 97 8.76 0.50 -0.09
CA GLN A 97 9.01 -0.94 -0.01
C GLN A 97 8.47 -1.61 -1.26
N THR A 98 9.26 -2.48 -1.89
CA THR A 98 8.82 -3.33 -3.00
C THR A 98 8.82 -4.78 -2.57
N ILE A 99 7.80 -5.54 -2.97
CA ILE A 99 7.64 -6.94 -2.57
C ILE A 99 7.56 -7.79 -3.83
N HIS A 100 8.58 -8.66 -3.98
CA HIS A 100 8.74 -9.54 -5.13
C HIS A 100 8.28 -10.96 -4.79
N GLN A 101 7.66 -11.63 -5.77
CA GLN A 101 7.30 -13.03 -5.64
C GLN A 101 8.55 -13.88 -5.48
N GLY A 102 8.59 -14.77 -4.50
CA GLY A 102 9.65 -15.76 -4.34
C GLY A 102 10.07 -16.01 -2.91
N TYR A 103 10.96 -16.97 -2.74
CA TYR A 103 11.35 -17.51 -1.43
C TYR A 103 12.72 -17.04 -0.91
N THR A 104 13.47 -16.32 -1.75
CA THR A 104 14.84 -15.91 -1.41
C THR A 104 15.13 -14.50 -1.95
N LYS A 105 16.15 -13.87 -1.41
CA LYS A 105 16.64 -12.56 -1.85
C LYS A 105 16.99 -12.50 -3.35
N LYS A 106 17.22 -13.63 -4.00
CA LYS A 106 17.44 -13.70 -5.46
C LYS A 106 16.21 -13.27 -6.28
N SER A 107 15.04 -13.21 -5.66
CA SER A 107 13.80 -12.73 -6.30
C SER A 107 13.76 -11.20 -6.42
N CYS A 108 14.57 -10.50 -5.64
CA CYS A 108 14.66 -9.04 -5.63
C CYS A 108 15.63 -8.54 -6.71
N PRO A 109 15.55 -7.25 -7.09
CA PRO A 109 16.55 -6.62 -7.95
C PRO A 109 17.97 -6.80 -7.40
N THR A 110 18.93 -6.96 -8.32
CA THR A 110 20.35 -7.16 -8.00
C THR A 110 21.14 -5.88 -8.27
N LEU A 111 22.39 -5.84 -7.82
CA LEU A 111 23.33 -4.74 -8.07
C LEU A 111 23.49 -4.37 -9.55
N THR A 112 23.25 -5.34 -10.44
CA THR A 112 23.33 -5.15 -11.90
C THR A 112 22.03 -4.67 -12.53
N SER A 113 20.95 -4.57 -11.75
CA SER A 113 19.66 -4.08 -12.25
C SER A 113 19.76 -2.59 -12.59
N GLN A 114 19.10 -2.20 -13.67
CA GLN A 114 19.05 -0.80 -14.07
C GLN A 114 18.50 0.08 -12.92
N SER A 115 19.16 1.20 -12.68
CA SER A 115 18.79 2.18 -11.65
C SER A 115 18.78 1.64 -10.20
N TYR A 116 19.38 0.47 -9.93
CA TYR A 116 19.46 -0.09 -8.58
C TYR A 116 20.05 0.90 -7.58
N ASP A 117 21.19 1.53 -7.92
CA ASP A 117 21.86 2.51 -7.07
C ASP A 117 21.00 3.74 -6.75
N GLN A 118 20.15 4.15 -7.69
CA GLN A 118 19.22 5.26 -7.47
C GLN A 118 18.14 4.88 -6.45
N CYS A 119 17.61 3.67 -6.55
CA CYS A 119 16.66 3.14 -5.57
C CYS A 119 17.27 3.03 -4.17
N ILE A 120 18.51 2.53 -4.08
CA ILE A 120 19.22 2.44 -2.79
C ILE A 120 19.49 3.83 -2.20
N LYS A 121 19.91 4.80 -3.01
CA LYS A 121 20.10 6.20 -2.56
C LYS A 121 18.78 6.82 -2.08
N ALA A 122 17.65 6.43 -2.65
CA ALA A 122 16.31 6.83 -2.21
C ALA A 122 15.78 5.98 -1.04
N ASN A 123 16.63 5.15 -0.43
CA ASN A 123 16.32 4.25 0.69
C ASN A 123 15.20 3.24 0.39
N PHE A 124 14.99 2.83 -0.88
CA PHE A 124 14.05 1.78 -1.20
C PHE A 124 14.40 0.48 -0.48
N ARG A 125 13.37 -0.25 -0.03
CA ARG A 125 13.49 -1.58 0.56
C ARG A 125 12.98 -2.61 -0.43
N PHE A 126 13.84 -3.59 -0.75
CA PHE A 126 13.53 -4.70 -1.63
C PHE A 126 13.28 -5.95 -0.79
N GLU A 127 12.02 -6.38 -0.76
CA GLU A 127 11.56 -7.55 -0.01
C GLU A 127 11.06 -8.65 -0.94
N TYR A 128 11.06 -9.87 -0.46
CA TYR A 128 10.44 -11.01 -1.13
C TYR A 128 9.37 -11.62 -0.21
N SER A 129 8.28 -12.04 -0.82
CA SER A 129 7.08 -12.45 -0.09
C SER A 129 7.19 -13.76 0.68
N LYS A 130 8.19 -14.59 0.38
CA LYS A 130 8.30 -16.01 0.80
C LYS A 130 7.14 -16.87 0.33
N THR A 131 6.43 -16.43 -0.69
CA THR A 131 5.26 -17.11 -1.27
C THR A 131 5.34 -17.16 -2.79
N GLN A 132 4.37 -17.84 -3.40
CA GLN A 132 4.18 -17.86 -4.86
C GLN A 132 3.45 -16.62 -5.39
N THR A 133 3.27 -15.60 -4.57
CA THR A 133 2.64 -14.34 -4.95
C THR A 133 3.52 -13.16 -4.53
N TYR A 134 3.25 -11.99 -5.07
CA TYR A 134 3.92 -10.75 -4.71
C TYR A 134 3.15 -9.91 -3.67
N TRP A 135 2.12 -10.49 -3.03
CA TRP A 135 1.36 -9.79 -1.99
C TRP A 135 2.16 -9.67 -0.70
N SER A 136 1.92 -8.59 0.03
CA SER A 136 2.51 -8.41 1.36
C SER A 136 2.12 -9.55 2.30
N THR A 137 3.04 -9.90 3.18
CA THR A 137 2.85 -10.90 4.23
C THR A 137 3.00 -10.26 5.60
N GLN A 138 2.73 -10.97 6.66
CA GLN A 138 2.98 -10.52 8.03
C GLN A 138 4.42 -10.02 8.21
N GLU A 139 5.36 -10.76 7.67
CA GLU A 139 6.78 -10.45 7.79
C GLU A 139 7.15 -9.18 7.04
N THR A 140 6.75 -9.04 5.76
CA THR A 140 7.04 -7.84 4.98
C THR A 140 6.36 -6.60 5.56
N MET A 141 5.19 -6.74 6.19
CA MET A 141 4.53 -5.62 6.87
C MET A 141 5.26 -5.24 8.16
N ARG A 142 5.81 -6.20 8.91
CA ARG A 142 6.67 -5.89 10.07
C ARG A 142 7.93 -5.16 9.63
N THR A 143 8.59 -5.63 8.56
CA THR A 143 9.76 -4.94 7.98
C THR A 143 9.41 -3.50 7.55
N LEU A 144 8.25 -3.27 6.93
CA LEU A 144 7.78 -1.92 6.59
C LEU A 144 7.73 -1.02 7.83
N VAL A 145 7.15 -1.54 8.92
CA VAL A 145 7.06 -0.77 10.17
C VAL A 145 8.43 -0.53 10.78
N ASP A 146 9.24 -1.59 10.94
CA ASP A 146 10.52 -1.52 11.64
C ASP A 146 11.55 -0.65 10.89
N GLU A 147 11.56 -0.69 9.55
CA GLU A 147 12.61 -0.05 8.76
C GLU A 147 12.21 1.26 8.08
N ILE A 148 10.92 1.56 7.98
CA ILE A 148 10.42 2.76 7.29
C ILE A 148 9.51 3.60 8.20
N ILE A 149 8.40 3.04 8.68
CA ILE A 149 7.36 3.82 9.35
C ILE A 149 7.82 4.30 10.73
N ALA A 150 8.33 3.38 11.59
CA ALA A 150 8.75 3.74 12.93
C ALA A 150 9.98 4.67 12.92
N PRO A 151 11.05 4.43 12.14
CA PRO A 151 12.19 5.34 12.04
C PRO A 151 11.78 6.75 11.57
N TYR A 152 10.86 6.83 10.60
CA TYR A 152 10.33 8.12 10.17
C TYR A 152 9.65 8.88 11.31
N PHE A 153 8.75 8.21 12.03
CA PHE A 153 8.06 8.85 13.18
C PHE A 153 9.03 9.30 14.26
N GLU A 154 10.01 8.47 14.60
CA GLU A 154 10.99 8.84 15.62
C GLU A 154 11.84 10.05 15.18
N THR A 155 12.27 10.09 13.92
CA THR A 155 12.98 11.25 13.35
C THR A 155 12.13 12.52 13.42
N LYS A 156 10.84 12.43 13.02
CA LYS A 156 9.93 13.58 13.05
C LYS A 156 9.65 14.07 14.47
N LYS A 157 9.50 13.16 15.43
CA LYS A 157 9.36 13.56 16.85
C LYS A 157 10.56 14.36 17.33
N GLN A 158 11.78 13.92 16.98
CA GLN A 158 13.01 14.65 17.33
C GLN A 158 13.07 16.02 16.64
N GLU A 159 12.81 16.09 15.35
CA GLU A 159 12.78 17.35 14.57
C GLU A 159 11.79 18.37 15.14
N LEU A 160 10.65 17.91 15.64
CA LEU A 160 9.59 18.73 16.19
C LEU A 160 9.76 19.00 17.71
N GLY A 161 10.78 18.45 18.36
CA GLY A 161 10.98 18.57 19.81
C GLY A 161 9.87 17.90 20.62
N LEU A 162 9.22 16.87 20.09
CA LEU A 162 8.14 16.15 20.75
C LEU A 162 8.69 15.00 21.62
N PRO A 163 7.96 14.60 22.68
CA PRO A 163 8.40 13.52 23.54
C PRO A 163 8.36 12.17 22.79
N PRO A 164 9.23 11.20 23.14
CA PRO A 164 9.20 9.86 22.54
C PRO A 164 7.85 9.14 22.69
N THR A 165 7.06 9.53 23.69
CA THR A 165 5.72 8.99 23.94
C THR A 165 4.63 9.56 23.03
N GLN A 166 4.94 10.61 22.25
CA GLN A 166 3.98 11.22 21.32
C GLN A 166 3.40 10.14 20.39
N LYS A 167 2.08 10.13 20.31
CA LYS A 167 1.37 9.20 19.41
C LYS A 167 1.49 9.66 17.96
N SER A 168 1.53 8.66 17.08
CA SER A 168 1.53 8.81 15.63
C SER A 168 0.40 8.02 15.03
N LEU A 169 -0.19 8.49 13.95
CA LEU A 169 -1.31 7.85 13.28
C LEU A 169 -0.87 7.25 11.95
N TRP A 170 -1.13 5.98 11.77
CA TRP A 170 -0.87 5.27 10.52
C TRP A 170 -2.17 4.76 9.92
N GLN A 171 -2.59 5.34 8.81
CA GLN A 171 -3.78 4.96 8.07
C GLN A 171 -3.44 3.96 6.96
N ILE A 172 -4.16 2.86 6.92
CA ILE A 172 -4.01 1.78 5.95
C ILE A 172 -5.38 1.24 5.54
N ASP A 173 -5.41 0.51 4.42
CA ASP A 173 -6.62 -0.19 3.99
C ASP A 173 -6.97 -1.38 4.91
N LEU A 174 -8.23 -1.82 4.80
CA LEU A 174 -8.76 -2.92 5.61
C LEU A 174 -8.42 -4.29 4.99
N TRP A 175 -7.13 -4.55 4.71
CA TRP A 175 -6.69 -5.84 4.19
C TRP A 175 -6.49 -6.88 5.31
N SER A 176 -6.61 -8.19 4.95
CA SER A 176 -6.60 -9.29 5.94
C SER A 176 -5.35 -9.35 6.82
N VAL A 177 -4.18 -9.06 6.26
CA VAL A 177 -2.91 -9.02 7.02
C VAL A 177 -2.93 -7.90 8.05
N HIS A 178 -3.39 -6.70 7.66
CA HIS A 178 -3.46 -5.53 8.53
C HIS A 178 -4.45 -5.72 9.69
N ARG A 179 -5.51 -6.47 9.45
CA ARG A 179 -6.55 -6.77 10.45
C ARG A 179 -6.21 -7.90 11.41
N SER A 180 -5.21 -8.71 11.11
CA SER A 180 -4.92 -9.88 11.91
C SER A 180 -4.59 -9.50 13.37
N ASP A 181 -5.09 -10.30 14.31
CA ASP A 181 -4.79 -10.10 15.73
C ASP A 181 -3.30 -10.23 16.01
N GLU A 182 -2.62 -11.08 15.26
CA GLU A 182 -1.18 -11.27 15.36
C GLU A 182 -0.41 -9.97 15.03
N PHE A 183 -0.72 -9.33 13.90
CA PHE A 183 -0.07 -8.09 13.49
C PHE A 183 -0.36 -6.96 14.48
N ARG A 184 -1.63 -6.79 14.86
CA ARG A 184 -2.04 -5.73 15.79
C ARG A 184 -1.42 -5.88 17.17
N THR A 185 -1.35 -7.12 17.69
CA THR A 185 -0.73 -7.42 18.99
C THR A 185 0.77 -7.16 18.94
N TRP A 186 1.44 -7.60 17.87
CA TRP A 186 2.85 -7.33 17.65
C TRP A 186 3.12 -5.82 17.60
N LEU A 187 2.39 -5.06 16.78
CA LEU A 187 2.58 -3.62 16.64
C LEU A 187 2.38 -2.90 17.98
N LYS A 188 1.31 -3.19 18.70
CA LYS A 188 1.02 -2.59 20.01
C LYS A 188 2.12 -2.88 21.04
N LYS A 189 2.74 -4.05 20.97
CA LYS A 189 3.84 -4.46 21.87
C LYS A 189 5.16 -3.80 21.49
N THR A 190 5.49 -3.74 20.19
CA THR A 190 6.78 -3.31 19.68
C THR A 190 6.83 -1.80 19.45
N HIS A 191 5.73 -1.24 18.94
CA HIS A 191 5.61 0.19 18.61
C HIS A 191 4.37 0.82 19.26
N PRO A 192 4.31 0.92 20.58
CA PRO A 192 3.10 1.33 21.31
C PRO A 192 2.65 2.76 21.05
N THR A 193 3.48 3.58 20.41
CA THR A 193 3.16 4.95 20.03
C THR A 193 2.50 5.05 18.65
N ILE A 194 2.52 3.96 17.83
CA ILE A 194 1.90 3.95 16.52
C ILE A 194 0.45 3.45 16.65
N MET A 195 -0.49 4.29 16.32
CA MET A 195 -1.91 3.96 16.24
C MET A 195 -2.29 3.65 14.80
N ILE A 196 -2.93 2.50 14.57
CA ILE A 196 -3.48 2.20 13.24
C ILE A 196 -4.90 2.75 13.13
N ASP A 197 -5.20 3.38 12.00
CA ASP A 197 -6.54 3.66 11.54
C ASP A 197 -6.81 2.97 10.19
N TYR A 198 -8.04 2.52 9.98
CA TYR A 198 -8.40 1.75 8.80
C TYR A 198 -9.35 2.52 7.90
N VAL A 199 -9.04 2.57 6.61
CA VAL A 199 -10.00 2.95 5.57
C VAL A 199 -11.06 1.85 5.49
N PRO A 200 -12.36 2.18 5.49
CA PRO A 200 -13.40 1.17 5.41
C PRO A 200 -13.31 0.32 4.13
N GLY A 201 -13.55 -0.99 4.28
CA GLY A 201 -13.50 -1.91 3.15
C GLY A 201 -14.49 -1.55 2.05
N GLY A 202 -14.04 -1.54 0.81
CA GLY A 202 -14.82 -1.15 -0.37
C GLY A 202 -15.02 0.36 -0.55
N CYS A 203 -14.41 1.19 0.31
CA CYS A 203 -14.50 2.66 0.23
C CYS A 203 -13.19 3.32 -0.24
N THR A 204 -12.17 2.55 -0.59
CA THR A 204 -10.86 3.07 -1.03
C THR A 204 -10.87 3.79 -2.38
N GLY A 205 -11.96 3.73 -3.12
CA GLY A 205 -12.13 4.39 -4.43
C GLY A 205 -13.15 5.54 -4.43
N LEU A 206 -13.54 6.01 -3.26
CA LEU A 206 -14.54 7.08 -3.07
C LEU A 206 -13.88 8.42 -2.84
#